data_9615bc1d5a9047911255352c2530807a
#
_entry.id   9615bc1d5a9047911255352c2530807a
#
_cell.length_a   1.000
_cell.length_b   1.000
_cell.length_c   1.000
_cell.angle_alpha   90.00
_cell.angle_beta   90.00
_cell.angle_gamma   90.00
#
_symmetry.space_group_name_H-M   'P 1'
#
loop_
_entity.id
_entity.type
_entity.pdbx_description
1 polymer ?
#
loop_
_entity_poly.entity_id
_entity_poly.type
_entity_poly.pdbx_seq_one_letter_code
_entity_poly.pdbx_strand_id
1 'polypeptide(L)'
;MLNILLSAILISTDVTPEIFFPSETITPARIKSEIVVVKDLNANTKPYAYFSFATGKDVAATEAKTRKWDIAFSKTTIAVNGGTSGPGQAGAQVLEQPFELIKQAPKDGYKTDSESGTAIPGGSGSSWYKYDMSVHAILPIVGRTILIKTAEGRFAKLEIISYYKGSPEEVPTEESSYFTFRYSLSDENGKF
;
A
#
# COMPACT_ATOMS: atom_id res chain seq x y z
N MET A 1 -45.17 -81.80 -31.63
CA MET A 1 -45.56 -80.89 -30.54
C MET A 1 -44.35 -80.02 -30.20
N LEU A 2 -44.37 -78.80 -30.64
CA LEU A 2 -43.25 -77.80 -30.50
C LEU A 2 -43.55 -76.87 -29.42
N ASN A 3 -42.82 -76.89 -28.34
CA ASN A 3 -42.92 -75.95 -27.21
C ASN A 3 -42.01 -74.74 -27.49
N ILE A 4 -42.64 -73.60 -27.69
CA ILE A 4 -41.94 -72.31 -27.79
C ILE A 4 -41.86 -71.71 -26.40
N LEU A 5 -40.67 -71.58 -25.81
CA LEU A 5 -40.39 -70.86 -24.60
C LEU A 5 -40.22 -69.38 -24.98
N LEU A 6 -41.12 -68.53 -24.48
CA LEU A 6 -41.02 -67.07 -24.60
C LEU A 6 -40.18 -66.52 -23.44
N SER A 7 -38.99 -66.04 -23.75
CA SER A 7 -38.11 -65.39 -22.75
C SER A 7 -38.42 -63.91 -22.71
N ALA A 8 -38.92 -63.43 -21.55
CA ALA A 8 -39.17 -62.03 -21.33
C ALA A 8 -37.87 -61.32 -20.88
N ILE A 9 -37.40 -60.37 -21.65
CA ILE A 9 -36.31 -59.46 -21.29
C ILE A 9 -36.85 -58.33 -20.51
N LEU A 10 -36.52 -58.21 -19.21
CA LEU A 10 -36.76 -57.04 -18.36
C LEU A 10 -35.68 -56.03 -18.65
N ILE A 11 -35.98 -54.89 -19.28
CA ILE A 11 -35.13 -53.75 -19.43
C ILE A 11 -35.37 -52.87 -18.18
N SER A 12 -34.41 -52.87 -17.25
CA SER A 12 -34.36 -51.95 -16.14
C SER A 12 -33.78 -50.60 -16.64
N THR A 13 -34.60 -49.58 -16.70
CA THR A 13 -34.12 -48.21 -16.92
C THR A 13 -33.82 -47.57 -15.58
N ASP A 14 -32.58 -47.66 -15.15
CA ASP A 14 -32.06 -46.86 -14.03
C ASP A 14 -31.95 -45.40 -14.48
N VAL A 15 -32.97 -44.64 -14.15
CA VAL A 15 -32.92 -43.16 -14.27
C VAL A 15 -32.37 -42.60 -12.98
N THR A 16 -31.06 -42.37 -12.96
CA THR A 16 -30.44 -41.59 -11.88
C THR A 16 -30.85 -40.11 -12.05
N PRO A 17 -31.44 -39.46 -11.03
CA PRO A 17 -31.73 -38.05 -11.11
C PRO A 17 -30.41 -37.26 -11.14
N GLU A 18 -30.10 -36.57 -12.24
CA GLU A 18 -29.05 -35.57 -12.27
C GLU A 18 -29.43 -34.44 -11.30
N ILE A 19 -28.70 -34.35 -10.18
CA ILE A 19 -28.81 -33.21 -9.26
C ILE A 19 -28.11 -32.04 -9.91
N PHE A 20 -28.89 -31.14 -10.52
CA PHE A 20 -28.42 -29.87 -11.04
C PHE A 20 -28.05 -28.95 -9.87
N PHE A 21 -26.77 -28.82 -9.53
CA PHE A 21 -26.26 -27.77 -8.68
C PHE A 21 -26.15 -26.50 -9.53
N PRO A 22 -26.91 -25.42 -9.22
CA PRO A 22 -26.67 -24.17 -9.86
C PRO A 22 -25.25 -23.71 -9.50
N SER A 23 -24.39 -23.54 -10.49
CA SER A 23 -23.08 -22.91 -10.30
C SER A 23 -23.33 -21.48 -9.84
N GLU A 24 -23.27 -21.28 -8.52
CA GLU A 24 -23.20 -19.93 -7.99
C GLU A 24 -21.89 -19.33 -8.52
N THR A 25 -22.04 -18.43 -9.49
CA THR A 25 -20.95 -17.58 -9.93
C THR A 25 -20.61 -16.70 -8.73
N ILE A 26 -19.61 -17.12 -7.95
CA ILE A 26 -19.04 -16.30 -6.88
C ILE A 26 -18.42 -15.09 -7.60
N THR A 27 -19.19 -14.01 -7.69
CA THR A 27 -18.65 -12.71 -8.10
C THR A 27 -17.58 -12.36 -7.07
N PRO A 28 -16.30 -12.20 -7.46
CA PRO A 28 -15.28 -11.85 -6.49
C PRO A 28 -15.72 -10.58 -5.78
N ALA A 29 -15.89 -10.67 -4.45
CA ALA A 29 -16.22 -9.52 -3.64
C ALA A 29 -15.22 -8.42 -4.01
N ARG A 30 -15.74 -7.27 -4.47
CA ARG A 30 -14.95 -6.11 -4.81
C ARG A 30 -14.21 -5.69 -3.55
N ILE A 31 -12.95 -6.10 -3.42
CA ILE A 31 -12.09 -5.70 -2.31
C ILE A 31 -11.93 -4.20 -2.47
N LYS A 32 -12.72 -3.45 -1.71
CA LYS A 32 -12.52 -2.00 -1.57
C LYS A 32 -11.18 -1.86 -0.85
N SER A 33 -10.20 -1.24 -1.48
CA SER A 33 -8.90 -1.02 -0.86
C SER A 33 -9.10 -0.23 0.44
N GLU A 34 -8.70 -0.84 1.55
CA GLU A 34 -8.86 -0.24 2.87
C GLU A 34 -7.92 0.94 3.01
N ILE A 35 -8.43 2.04 3.60
CA ILE A 35 -7.60 3.18 3.98
C ILE A 35 -7.16 2.96 5.42
N VAL A 36 -5.86 2.82 5.62
CA VAL A 36 -5.23 2.67 6.94
C VAL A 36 -4.65 4.02 7.35
N VAL A 37 -4.88 4.41 8.60
CA VAL A 37 -4.28 5.61 9.21
C VAL A 37 -3.25 5.17 10.24
N VAL A 38 -2.01 5.61 10.06
CA VAL A 38 -0.91 5.45 11.01
C VAL A 38 -0.74 6.76 11.75
N LYS A 39 -0.73 6.71 13.08
CA LYS A 39 -0.59 7.89 13.94
C LYS A 39 0.76 7.88 14.66
N ASP A 40 1.38 9.04 14.70
CA ASP A 40 2.56 9.33 15.52
C ASP A 40 3.74 8.37 15.32
N LEU A 41 3.99 7.92 14.06
CA LEU A 41 5.20 7.17 13.76
C LEU A 41 6.44 8.04 14.08
N ASN A 42 7.24 7.60 15.03
CA ASN A 42 8.38 8.36 15.52
C ASN A 42 9.60 8.27 14.58
N ALA A 43 9.87 9.32 13.85
CA ALA A 43 11.00 9.45 12.91
C ALA A 43 12.25 10.10 13.53
N ASN A 44 12.31 10.29 14.86
CA ASN A 44 13.52 10.70 15.59
C ASN A 44 14.48 9.54 15.87
N THR A 45 14.16 8.34 15.41
CA THR A 45 14.98 7.13 15.59
C THR A 45 16.21 7.14 14.68
N LYS A 46 17.23 6.35 15.04
CA LYS A 46 18.42 6.12 14.22
C LYS A 46 18.56 4.63 13.93
N PRO A 47 18.86 4.23 12.68
CA PRO A 47 19.06 5.09 11.50
C PRO A 47 17.76 5.64 10.92
N TYR A 48 16.66 4.87 10.96
CA TYR A 48 15.33 5.21 10.45
C TYR A 48 14.23 4.50 11.24
N ALA A 49 13.00 5.01 11.19
CA ALA A 49 11.79 4.28 11.51
C ALA A 49 11.31 3.57 10.24
N TYR A 50 11.42 2.25 10.20
CA TYR A 50 11.04 1.43 9.06
C TYR A 50 9.57 1.02 9.17
N PHE A 51 8.86 0.95 8.04
CA PHE A 51 7.44 0.63 8.00
C PHE A 51 7.11 -0.31 6.83
N SER A 52 6.19 -1.25 7.08
CA SER A 52 5.66 -2.15 6.06
C SER A 52 4.18 -1.88 5.80
N PHE A 53 3.82 -1.58 4.57
CA PHE A 53 2.42 -1.40 4.17
C PHE A 53 1.63 -2.70 4.23
N ALA A 54 2.27 -3.83 3.98
CA ALA A 54 1.62 -5.14 3.99
C ALA A 54 1.14 -5.54 5.38
N THR A 55 1.92 -5.20 6.42
CA THR A 55 1.57 -5.52 7.81
C THR A 55 0.90 -4.36 8.55
N GLY A 56 1.02 -3.14 8.03
CA GLY A 56 0.57 -1.91 8.69
C GLY A 56 1.34 -1.59 9.97
N LYS A 57 2.59 -2.06 10.09
CA LYS A 57 3.38 -1.97 11.32
C LYS A 57 4.81 -1.49 11.08
N ASP A 58 5.40 -0.99 12.15
CA ASP A 58 6.82 -0.70 12.22
C ASP A 58 7.63 -1.99 12.07
N VAL A 59 8.79 -1.86 11.44
CA VAL A 59 9.76 -2.93 11.24
C VAL A 59 11.03 -2.61 12.03
N ALA A 60 11.56 -3.59 12.75
CA ALA A 60 12.76 -3.40 13.57
C ALA A 60 13.97 -2.96 12.73
N ALA A 61 14.80 -2.08 13.26
CA ALA A 61 16.00 -1.58 12.57
C ALA A 61 17.01 -2.69 12.20
N THR A 62 16.97 -3.82 12.91
CA THR A 62 17.76 -5.02 12.56
C THR A 62 17.37 -5.63 11.22
N GLU A 63 16.18 -5.34 10.73
CA GLU A 63 15.66 -5.79 9.43
C GLU A 63 15.95 -4.82 8.27
N ALA A 64 16.73 -3.76 8.50
CA ALA A 64 17.05 -2.74 7.50
C ALA A 64 17.64 -3.30 6.19
N LYS A 65 18.31 -4.45 6.24
CA LYS A 65 18.91 -5.13 5.07
C LYS A 65 18.02 -6.23 4.49
N THR A 66 16.74 -6.22 4.80
CA THR A 66 15.74 -7.19 4.30
C THR A 66 14.67 -6.49 3.46
N ARG A 67 13.80 -7.27 2.81
CA ARG A 67 12.63 -6.76 2.07
C ARG A 67 11.38 -6.58 2.93
N LYS A 68 11.48 -6.71 4.25
CA LYS A 68 10.34 -6.67 5.18
C LYS A 68 9.74 -5.28 5.36
N TRP A 69 10.41 -4.24 4.91
CA TRP A 69 9.93 -2.86 4.98
C TRP A 69 9.77 -2.27 3.59
N ASP A 70 8.97 -1.24 3.45
CA ASP A 70 8.69 -0.57 2.17
C ASP A 70 9.21 0.86 2.14
N ILE A 71 8.97 1.60 3.23
CA ILE A 71 9.44 2.98 3.43
C ILE A 71 10.07 3.14 4.80
N ALA A 72 10.93 4.15 4.93
CA ALA A 72 11.59 4.49 6.18
C ALA A 72 11.67 5.99 6.37
N PHE A 73 11.50 6.45 7.61
CA PHE A 73 11.40 7.84 7.98
C PHE A 73 12.56 8.25 8.89
N SER A 74 13.17 9.40 8.62
CA SER A 74 14.15 10.02 9.52
C SER A 74 14.02 11.54 9.40
N LYS A 75 13.57 12.20 10.46
CA LYS A 75 13.18 13.62 10.40
C LYS A 75 12.26 13.88 9.20
N THR A 76 12.63 14.78 8.29
CA THR A 76 11.81 15.07 7.08
C THR A 76 12.11 14.15 5.90
N THR A 77 13.12 13.29 6.00
CA THR A 77 13.52 12.36 4.93
C THR A 77 12.64 11.12 4.93
N ILE A 78 12.17 10.74 3.76
CA ILE A 78 11.48 9.48 3.53
C ILE A 78 12.27 8.71 2.48
N ALA A 79 12.77 7.53 2.85
CA ALA A 79 13.49 6.61 1.98
C ALA A 79 12.61 5.43 1.57
N VAL A 80 12.93 4.78 0.45
CA VAL A 80 12.25 3.59 -0.04
C VAL A 80 13.16 2.37 0.01
N ASN A 81 12.61 1.17 0.18
CA ASN A 81 13.38 -0.07 0.18
C ASN A 81 13.77 -0.46 -1.25
N GLY A 82 14.64 0.33 -1.84
CA GLY A 82 15.15 0.14 -3.20
C GLY A 82 16.37 1.02 -3.45
N GLY A 83 17.12 0.70 -4.48
CA GLY A 83 18.34 1.42 -4.82
C GLY A 83 19.40 1.33 -3.72
N THR A 84 19.92 2.48 -3.26
CA THR A 84 20.96 2.54 -2.22
C THR A 84 20.47 2.33 -0.81
N SER A 85 19.15 2.50 -0.55
CA SER A 85 18.59 2.43 0.80
C SER A 85 18.20 1.03 1.25
N GLY A 86 17.90 0.12 0.33
CA GLY A 86 17.53 -1.25 0.70
C GLY A 86 17.51 -2.24 -0.47
N PRO A 87 17.45 -3.55 -0.18
CA PRO A 87 17.56 -4.63 -1.16
C PRO A 87 16.24 -4.92 -1.92
N GLY A 88 15.17 -4.21 -1.63
CA GLY A 88 13.87 -4.40 -2.26
C GLY A 88 13.76 -3.76 -3.64
N GLN A 89 12.56 -3.82 -4.22
CA GLN A 89 12.24 -3.21 -5.51
C GLN A 89 11.46 -1.90 -5.36
N ALA A 90 11.42 -1.34 -4.14
CA ALA A 90 10.64 -0.16 -3.88
C ALA A 90 11.11 1.05 -4.67
N GLY A 91 10.15 1.85 -5.06
CA GLY A 91 10.35 3.12 -5.70
C GLY A 91 9.20 4.06 -5.38
N ALA A 92 9.39 5.35 -5.63
CA ALA A 92 8.37 6.34 -5.35
C ALA A 92 8.23 7.37 -6.48
N GLN A 93 7.05 8.00 -6.53
CA GLN A 93 6.80 9.23 -7.25
C GLN A 93 5.84 10.11 -6.44
N VAL A 94 6.05 11.42 -6.52
CA VAL A 94 5.19 12.40 -5.86
C VAL A 94 4.26 13.01 -6.90
N LEU A 95 2.95 12.94 -6.64
CA LEU A 95 1.93 13.50 -7.51
C LEU A 95 1.30 14.74 -6.88
N GLU A 96 1.09 15.78 -7.68
CA GLU A 96 0.28 16.94 -7.32
C GLU A 96 -1.21 16.64 -7.57
N GLN A 97 -1.69 15.60 -6.90
CA GLN A 97 -3.05 15.11 -7.02
C GLN A 97 -3.55 14.60 -5.68
N PRO A 98 -4.79 14.97 -5.26
CA PRO A 98 -5.38 14.49 -4.02
C PRO A 98 -5.49 12.97 -3.95
N PHE A 99 -5.28 12.44 -2.76
CA PHE A 99 -5.30 11.00 -2.46
C PHE A 99 -6.55 10.28 -2.98
N GLU A 100 -7.72 10.91 -2.84
CA GLU A 100 -9.01 10.35 -3.25
C GLU A 100 -9.18 10.22 -4.76
N LEU A 101 -8.49 11.04 -5.53
CA LEU A 101 -8.61 11.04 -6.99
C LEU A 101 -7.75 9.97 -7.66
N ILE A 102 -6.77 9.43 -6.95
CA ILE A 102 -5.91 8.36 -7.48
C ILE A 102 -6.63 7.02 -7.31
N LYS A 103 -7.14 6.47 -8.40
CA LYS A 103 -7.88 5.21 -8.45
C LYS A 103 -7.06 4.05 -9.02
N GLN A 104 -5.98 4.37 -9.72
CA GLN A 104 -5.10 3.41 -10.37
C GLN A 104 -3.65 3.83 -10.20
N ALA A 105 -2.79 2.90 -9.82
CA ALA A 105 -1.35 3.11 -9.80
C ALA A 105 -0.81 3.19 -11.23
N PRO A 106 -0.02 4.22 -11.59
CA PRO A 106 0.75 4.21 -12.82
C PRO A 106 1.69 3.01 -12.86
N LYS A 107 1.92 2.44 -14.05
CA LYS A 107 2.86 1.31 -14.21
C LYS A 107 4.31 1.75 -14.11
N ASP A 108 4.61 2.98 -14.51
CA ASP A 108 5.95 3.54 -14.67
C ASP A 108 6.11 4.86 -13.89
N GLY A 109 7.31 5.43 -13.93
CA GLY A 109 7.62 6.74 -13.33
C GLY A 109 8.13 6.66 -11.89
N TYR A 110 8.28 5.47 -11.31
CA TYR A 110 8.83 5.28 -9.97
C TYR A 110 10.35 5.40 -9.99
N LYS A 111 10.89 6.29 -9.16
CA LYS A 111 12.32 6.44 -8.91
C LYS A 111 12.72 5.61 -7.70
N THR A 112 13.95 5.16 -7.65
CA THR A 112 14.56 4.51 -6.48
C THR A 112 15.52 5.46 -5.79
N ASP A 113 15.87 5.18 -4.55
CA ASP A 113 16.90 5.91 -3.84
C ASP A 113 18.27 5.66 -4.50
N SER A 114 19.08 6.70 -4.56
CA SER A 114 20.40 6.68 -5.21
C SER A 114 21.41 7.48 -4.40
N GLU A 115 22.66 7.47 -4.79
CA GLU A 115 23.70 8.31 -4.17
C GLU A 115 23.43 9.81 -4.33
N SER A 116 22.67 10.21 -5.36
CA SER A 116 22.27 11.59 -5.60
C SER A 116 21.08 12.05 -4.77
N GLY A 117 20.38 11.15 -4.07
CA GLY A 117 19.25 11.46 -3.21
C GLY A 117 18.18 10.40 -3.15
N THR A 118 17.17 10.64 -2.32
CA THR A 118 16.01 9.76 -2.16
C THR A 118 15.00 9.92 -3.29
N ALA A 119 14.25 8.86 -3.60
CA ALA A 119 13.17 8.84 -4.58
C ALA A 119 12.09 9.89 -4.28
N ILE A 120 11.87 10.16 -3.00
CA ILE A 120 11.01 11.25 -2.50
C ILE A 120 11.92 12.43 -2.20
N PRO A 121 11.92 13.49 -3.05
CA PRO A 121 12.86 14.59 -2.90
C PRO A 121 12.76 15.28 -1.55
N GLY A 122 13.89 15.60 -0.93
CA GLY A 122 13.96 16.45 0.25
C GLY A 122 13.80 17.93 -0.08
N GLY A 123 13.59 18.73 0.96
CA GLY A 123 13.48 20.18 0.85
C GLY A 123 12.05 20.70 0.77
N SER A 124 11.88 21.93 1.24
CA SER A 124 10.60 22.63 1.28
C SER A 124 10.03 22.82 -0.13
N GLY A 125 8.77 22.44 -0.33
CA GLY A 125 8.07 22.54 -1.62
C GLY A 125 8.38 21.42 -2.62
N SER A 126 9.43 20.62 -2.40
CA SER A 126 9.91 19.64 -3.36
C SER A 126 9.08 18.34 -3.39
N SER A 127 8.50 17.96 -2.25
CA SER A 127 7.71 16.74 -2.16
C SER A 127 6.47 16.90 -1.29
N TRP A 128 6.46 16.35 -0.09
CA TRP A 128 5.27 16.24 0.75
C TRP A 128 5.04 17.45 1.66
N TYR A 129 6.03 18.32 1.89
CA TYR A 129 5.92 19.41 2.84
C TYR A 129 6.43 20.75 2.31
N LYS A 130 5.97 21.82 2.93
CA LYS A 130 6.57 23.16 2.88
C LYS A 130 7.02 23.58 4.28
N TYR A 131 8.11 24.35 4.37
CA TYR A 131 8.47 25.06 5.59
C TYR A 131 7.82 26.44 5.56
N ASP A 132 6.98 26.71 6.54
CA ASP A 132 6.32 28.00 6.70
C ASP A 132 7.16 28.89 7.60
N MET A 133 7.74 29.95 7.03
CA MET A 133 8.62 30.90 7.72
C MET A 133 7.88 31.76 8.75
N SER A 134 6.59 31.96 8.59
CA SER A 134 5.81 32.84 9.47
C SER A 134 5.55 32.21 10.83
N VAL A 135 5.44 30.90 10.86
CA VAL A 135 5.14 30.11 12.07
C VAL A 135 6.26 29.10 12.40
N HIS A 136 7.34 29.12 11.63
CA HIS A 136 8.50 28.23 11.78
C HIS A 136 8.12 26.73 11.82
N ALA A 137 7.17 26.30 10.97
CA ALA A 137 6.64 24.95 10.97
C ALA A 137 6.82 24.24 9.62
N ILE A 138 6.95 22.93 9.69
CA ILE A 138 6.91 22.01 8.54
C ILE A 138 5.47 21.55 8.38
N LEU A 139 4.83 21.96 7.30
CA LEU A 139 3.43 21.69 7.03
C LEU A 139 3.27 20.80 5.79
N PRO A 140 2.48 19.73 5.85
CA PRO A 140 2.15 18.94 4.67
C PRO A 140 1.51 19.80 3.57
N ILE A 141 1.84 19.51 2.31
CA ILE A 141 1.24 20.18 1.17
C ILE A 141 -0.06 19.47 0.82
N VAL A 142 -1.18 20.15 0.99
CA VAL A 142 -2.51 19.64 0.67
C VAL A 142 -2.59 19.24 -0.81
N GLY A 143 -3.21 18.10 -1.10
CA GLY A 143 -3.36 17.62 -2.47
C GLY A 143 -2.11 16.98 -3.06
N ARG A 144 -1.10 16.66 -2.24
CA ARG A 144 0.05 15.84 -2.66
C ARG A 144 -0.07 14.42 -2.17
N THR A 145 0.08 13.50 -3.09
CA THR A 145 0.09 12.06 -2.81
C THR A 145 1.42 11.46 -3.25
N ILE A 146 1.99 10.62 -2.39
CA ILE A 146 3.17 9.84 -2.70
C ILE A 146 2.70 8.45 -3.15
N LEU A 147 3.06 8.05 -4.36
CA LEU A 147 2.88 6.68 -4.83
C LEU A 147 4.14 5.89 -4.56
N ILE A 148 3.97 4.72 -3.99
CA ILE A 148 5.05 3.78 -3.66
C ILE A 148 4.84 2.49 -4.44
N LYS A 149 5.84 2.05 -5.17
CA LYS A 149 6.01 0.65 -5.50
C LYS A 149 6.66 0.00 -4.30
N THR A 150 6.05 -1.00 -3.70
CA THR A 150 6.54 -1.65 -2.46
C THR A 150 7.80 -2.48 -2.71
N ALA A 151 8.46 -2.92 -1.65
CA ALA A 151 9.65 -3.78 -1.74
C ALA A 151 9.41 -5.09 -2.50
N GLU A 152 8.15 -5.55 -2.55
CA GLU A 152 7.70 -6.77 -3.24
C GLU A 152 6.98 -6.49 -4.56
N GLY A 153 6.91 -5.23 -4.99
CA GLY A 153 6.38 -4.84 -6.30
C GLY A 153 4.87 -4.53 -6.36
N ARG A 154 4.15 -4.53 -5.23
CA ARG A 154 2.77 -4.02 -5.15
C ARG A 154 2.79 -2.48 -5.15
N PHE A 155 1.62 -1.86 -5.15
CA PHE A 155 1.52 -0.40 -5.09
C PHE A 155 0.79 0.06 -3.84
N ALA A 156 1.26 1.18 -3.28
CA ALA A 156 0.58 1.91 -2.23
C ALA A 156 0.46 3.37 -2.62
N LYS A 157 -0.61 4.03 -2.21
CA LYS A 157 -0.72 5.49 -2.21
C LYS A 157 -0.68 5.98 -0.77
N LEU A 158 0.04 7.06 -0.53
CA LEU A 158 0.33 7.61 0.78
C LEU A 158 0.10 9.13 0.78
N GLU A 159 -0.53 9.64 1.82
CA GLU A 159 -0.64 11.07 2.09
C GLU A 159 -0.20 11.37 3.52
N ILE A 160 0.71 12.33 3.67
CA ILE A 160 1.14 12.81 4.99
C ILE A 160 0.10 13.80 5.52
N ILE A 161 -0.40 13.54 6.73
CA ILE A 161 -1.42 14.36 7.40
C ILE A 161 -0.75 15.31 8.37
N SER A 162 0.25 14.85 9.14
CA SER A 162 0.97 15.67 10.11
C SER A 162 2.42 15.19 10.26
N TYR A 163 3.28 16.12 10.65
CA TYR A 163 4.68 15.89 11.01
C TYR A 163 4.91 16.03 12.53
N TYR A 164 3.86 16.36 13.28
CA TYR A 164 3.92 16.65 14.70
C TYR A 164 3.10 15.65 15.50
N LYS A 165 3.56 15.38 16.73
CA LYS A 165 2.93 14.45 17.66
C LYS A 165 1.50 14.89 17.96
N GLY A 166 0.57 13.92 17.94
CA GLY A 166 -0.85 14.19 18.20
C GLY A 166 -1.59 14.84 17.04
N SER A 167 -0.92 15.20 15.93
CA SER A 167 -1.55 15.84 14.75
C SER A 167 -2.37 17.08 15.09
N PRO A 168 -1.76 18.13 15.70
CA PRO A 168 -2.48 19.33 16.09
C PRO A 168 -3.15 20.02 14.90
N GLU A 169 -4.34 20.57 15.13
CA GLU A 169 -5.11 21.31 14.11
C GLU A 169 -4.56 22.73 13.86
N GLU A 170 -3.96 23.33 14.90
CA GLU A 170 -3.36 24.66 14.83
C GLU A 170 -1.86 24.61 14.53
N VAL A 171 -1.19 25.78 14.62
CA VAL A 171 0.26 25.87 14.48
C VAL A 171 0.92 24.93 15.51
N PRO A 172 1.69 23.93 15.05
CA PRO A 172 2.20 22.93 15.95
C PRO A 172 3.28 23.49 16.88
N THR A 173 3.07 23.31 18.18
CA THR A 173 4.04 23.56 19.25
C THR A 173 4.61 22.25 19.81
N GLU A 174 4.07 21.13 19.37
CA GLU A 174 4.39 19.78 19.82
C GLU A 174 5.71 19.29 19.21
N GLU A 175 6.15 18.11 19.67
CA GLU A 175 7.36 17.47 19.15
C GLU A 175 7.20 17.17 17.66
N SER A 176 8.17 17.60 16.88
CA SER A 176 8.26 17.30 15.44
C SER A 176 8.84 15.91 15.18
N SER A 177 8.81 15.48 13.93
CA SER A 177 9.26 14.15 13.45
C SER A 177 8.41 12.99 13.97
N TYR A 178 7.13 13.25 14.16
CA TYR A 178 6.10 12.25 14.40
C TYR A 178 5.13 12.27 13.24
N PHE A 179 5.24 11.26 12.36
CA PHE A 179 4.41 11.20 11.17
C PHE A 179 3.03 10.62 11.47
N THR A 180 1.99 11.37 11.16
CA THR A 180 0.65 10.82 10.94
C THR A 180 0.39 10.84 9.45
N PHE A 181 0.03 9.68 8.89
CA PHE A 181 -0.25 9.53 7.47
C PHE A 181 -1.36 8.51 7.24
N ARG A 182 -1.99 8.59 6.07
CA ARG A 182 -2.91 7.57 5.59
C ARG A 182 -2.35 6.90 4.35
N TYR A 183 -2.66 5.63 4.18
CA TYR A 183 -2.30 4.90 2.98
C TYR A 183 -3.37 3.91 2.56
N SER A 184 -3.29 3.45 1.36
CA SER A 184 -4.07 2.34 0.82
C SER A 184 -3.19 1.49 -0.07
N LEU A 185 -3.27 0.16 0.07
CA LEU A 185 -2.65 -0.78 -0.84
C LEU A 185 -3.55 -1.03 -2.04
N SER A 186 -2.97 -1.14 -3.22
CA SER A 186 -3.70 -1.55 -4.41
C SER A 186 -4.04 -3.04 -4.38
N ASP A 187 -5.03 -3.41 -5.20
CA ASP A 187 -5.19 -4.81 -5.61
C ASP A 187 -4.04 -5.26 -6.54
N GLU A 188 -4.09 -6.51 -7.01
CA GLU A 188 -3.08 -7.10 -7.91
C GLU A 188 -2.99 -6.39 -9.26
N ASN A 189 -4.04 -5.69 -9.67
CA ASN A 189 -4.11 -4.93 -10.92
C ASN A 189 -3.66 -3.46 -10.74
N GLY A 190 -3.24 -3.07 -9.54
CA GLY A 190 -2.82 -1.72 -9.21
C GLY A 190 -3.99 -0.76 -8.95
N LYS A 191 -5.20 -1.25 -8.70
CA LYS A 191 -6.39 -0.44 -8.44
C LYS A 191 -6.54 -0.18 -6.93
N PHE A 192 -6.89 1.08 -6.59
CA PHE A 192 -7.16 1.54 -5.23
C PHE A 192 -8.65 1.66 -4.92
#